data_f9beb535f01037f89ac360408e098862
#
_entry.id   f9beb535f01037f89ac360408e098862
#
_cell.length_a   1.000
_cell.length_b   1.000
_cell.length_c   1.000
_cell.angle_alpha   90.00
_cell.angle_beta   90.00
_cell.angle_gamma   90.00
#
_symmetry.space_group_name_H-M   'P 1'
#
loop_
_entity.id
_entity.type
_entity.pdbx_description
1 polymer ?
#
loop_
_entity_poly.entity_id
_entity_poly.type
_entity_poly.pdbx_seq_one_letter_code
_entity_poly.pdbx_strand_id
1 'polypeptide(L)'
;MQTYPKNDIILFPHKNIEGDVCMETLYQNARTIKRLKEYFQPYLCLLTQPSGTKFFLILLSMIAMQFITSIRNVYRWFLSGICKTSLNSYYYLLSYTEFPLEAFFRITIKVALSLIPKELNGLPIFLIIDDTLQAKFGTHFECYQIMFDHAKHNDTNYLKGHCFVALTISVPIIIEGSIRYLNIPVGFRLREKDENKLKIASKMLDNAMTVIGKNLMTILLCDSWYPKGDVRKTVMRHKNLQLIANVRIDTSIFALPPPRTGKRGAPRKKGDALSIFTDFNFIRIEDYYIAVRQVMTNLFKEPVYLTITTPNILNHKTYRLFISTLMPDAIIKQFNGYEKKLSDSLVSKIPWLLPLYLYSFRWSIEVCFYELKTFWSFGLYMLRSKNGIENFVNMLAMSYASMKILPVLDQQFSFLVNESALTVKNVIGDAIKQELFLWRFVSNSESYVNSEELFALISEFSSTVTSSKAS
;
A
#
# COMPACT_ATOMS: atom_id res chain seq x y z
N MET A 1 -19.10 -35.40 6.56
CA MET A 1 -17.87 -35.34 5.75
C MET A 1 -18.19 -34.53 4.51
N GLN A 2 -17.99 -33.20 4.55
CA GLN A 2 -18.09 -32.34 3.38
C GLN A 2 -16.68 -31.98 2.96
N THR A 3 -16.30 -32.46 1.79
CA THR A 3 -15.04 -32.16 1.12
C THR A 3 -15.06 -30.73 0.63
N TYR A 4 -14.20 -29.87 1.20
CA TYR A 4 -13.93 -28.53 0.69
C TYR A 4 -13.01 -28.64 -0.53
N PRO A 5 -13.21 -27.82 -1.58
CA PRO A 5 -12.41 -27.87 -2.79
C PRO A 5 -10.98 -27.36 -2.51
N LYS A 6 -10.02 -28.01 -3.19
CA LYS A 6 -8.62 -27.65 -3.25
C LYS A 6 -8.43 -26.20 -3.68
N ASN A 7 -7.38 -25.57 -3.17
CA ASN A 7 -6.92 -24.24 -3.51
C ASN A 7 -6.92 -24.00 -5.03
N ASP A 8 -8.04 -23.54 -5.56
CA ASP A 8 -8.06 -22.93 -6.88
C ASP A 8 -7.48 -21.52 -6.74
N ILE A 9 -6.17 -21.43 -6.95
CA ILE A 9 -5.57 -20.23 -7.55
C ILE A 9 -6.50 -19.94 -8.73
N ILE A 10 -7.10 -18.76 -8.76
CA ILE A 10 -7.99 -18.33 -9.85
C ILE A 10 -7.13 -18.33 -11.13
N LEU A 11 -7.00 -19.49 -11.75
CA LEU A 11 -6.49 -19.66 -13.10
C LEU A 11 -7.62 -19.23 -14.02
N PHE A 12 -7.58 -17.98 -14.44
CA PHE A 12 -8.43 -17.54 -15.55
C PHE A 12 -8.06 -18.37 -16.80
N PRO A 13 -9.05 -18.77 -17.62
CA PRO A 13 -8.78 -19.60 -18.79
C PRO A 13 -7.76 -18.92 -19.72
N HIS A 14 -6.77 -19.69 -20.12
CA HIS A 14 -5.77 -19.27 -21.10
C HIS A 14 -6.45 -18.92 -22.41
N LYS A 15 -6.61 -17.63 -22.72
CA LYS A 15 -6.74 -17.20 -24.09
C LYS A 15 -5.35 -17.17 -24.70
N ASN A 16 -5.12 -18.02 -25.67
CA ASN A 16 -3.90 -18.02 -26.48
C ASN A 16 -3.65 -16.61 -27.02
N ILE A 17 -2.52 -16.05 -26.62
CA ILE A 17 -2.08 -14.71 -27.05
C ILE A 17 -1.07 -14.97 -28.17
N GLU A 18 -1.55 -14.95 -29.41
CA GLU A 18 -0.69 -14.88 -30.60
C GLU A 18 -0.21 -13.43 -30.74
N GLY A 19 1.10 -13.24 -30.67
CA GLY A 19 1.69 -11.93 -30.93
C GLY A 19 3.11 -11.77 -30.40
N ASP A 20 4.06 -11.79 -31.29
CA ASP A 20 5.51 -11.72 -31.12
C ASP A 20 6.19 -13.04 -30.69
N VAL A 21 6.59 -13.82 -31.68
CA VAL A 21 7.40 -15.05 -31.56
C VAL A 21 8.63 -14.84 -30.67
N CYS A 22 9.16 -13.62 -30.61
CA CYS A 22 10.31 -13.23 -29.80
C CYS A 22 10.03 -13.26 -28.29
N MET A 23 8.81 -12.90 -27.83
CA MET A 23 8.45 -12.89 -26.41
C MET A 23 8.02 -14.25 -25.90
N GLU A 24 7.43 -15.11 -26.73
CA GLU A 24 7.07 -16.47 -26.32
C GLU A 24 8.31 -17.32 -25.98
N THR A 25 9.36 -17.20 -26.78
CA THR A 25 10.64 -17.90 -26.54
C THR A 25 11.30 -17.45 -25.23
N LEU A 26 11.20 -16.15 -24.90
CA LEU A 26 11.69 -15.62 -23.63
C LEU A 26 10.98 -16.29 -22.44
N TYR A 27 9.65 -16.39 -22.50
CA TYR A 27 8.86 -16.93 -21.39
C TYR A 27 9.04 -18.43 -21.17
N GLN A 28 9.42 -19.19 -22.17
CA GLN A 28 9.64 -20.63 -22.03
C GLN A 28 10.88 -20.96 -21.20
N ASN A 29 11.95 -20.16 -21.28
CA ASN A 29 13.25 -20.43 -20.67
C ASN A 29 13.55 -19.57 -19.44
N ALA A 30 12.83 -18.47 -19.22
CA ALA A 30 13.07 -17.49 -18.17
C ALA A 30 12.18 -17.76 -16.94
N ARG A 31 12.73 -18.40 -15.91
CA ARG A 31 11.98 -18.84 -14.72
C ARG A 31 11.41 -17.68 -13.93
N THR A 32 12.21 -16.65 -13.62
CA THR A 32 11.80 -15.50 -12.83
C THR A 32 10.83 -14.61 -13.58
N ILE A 33 11.10 -14.31 -14.86
CA ILE A 33 10.22 -13.50 -15.70
C ILE A 33 8.87 -14.19 -15.88
N LYS A 34 8.85 -15.52 -16.05
CA LYS A 34 7.62 -16.32 -16.13
C LYS A 34 6.77 -16.19 -14.86
N ARG A 35 7.37 -16.32 -13.66
CA ARG A 35 6.68 -16.15 -12.39
C ARG A 35 6.11 -14.74 -12.21
N LEU A 36 6.87 -13.73 -12.58
CA LEU A 36 6.39 -12.35 -12.58
C LEU A 36 5.21 -12.16 -13.56
N LYS A 37 5.26 -12.78 -14.75
CA LYS A 37 4.14 -12.73 -15.71
C LYS A 37 2.89 -13.40 -15.14
N GLU A 38 3.02 -14.56 -14.51
CA GLU A 38 1.94 -15.26 -13.82
C GLU A 38 1.34 -14.38 -12.71
N TYR A 39 2.18 -13.75 -11.89
CA TYR A 39 1.73 -12.84 -10.85
C TYR A 39 0.96 -11.63 -11.41
N PHE A 40 1.45 -11.01 -12.49
CA PHE A 40 0.80 -9.84 -13.09
C PHE A 40 -0.35 -10.20 -14.04
N GLN A 41 -0.56 -11.47 -14.37
CA GLN A 41 -1.58 -11.91 -15.34
C GLN A 41 -2.98 -11.34 -15.08
N PRO A 42 -3.50 -11.28 -13.83
CA PRO A 42 -4.81 -10.69 -13.56
C PRO A 42 -4.92 -9.22 -13.97
N TYR A 43 -3.84 -8.45 -13.88
CA TYR A 43 -3.79 -7.05 -14.32
C TYR A 43 -3.68 -6.95 -15.84
N LEU A 44 -2.87 -7.83 -16.45
CA LEU A 44 -2.67 -7.85 -17.91
C LEU A 44 -3.95 -8.19 -18.67
N CYS A 45 -4.79 -9.06 -18.11
CA CYS A 45 -6.09 -9.42 -18.69
C CYS A 45 -7.08 -8.25 -18.80
N LEU A 46 -6.85 -7.15 -18.08
CA LEU A 46 -7.66 -5.93 -18.15
C LEU A 46 -7.22 -4.96 -19.27
N LEU A 47 -6.12 -5.24 -19.91
CA LEU A 47 -5.54 -4.44 -20.99
C LEU A 47 -5.64 -5.17 -22.31
N THR A 48 -5.60 -4.42 -23.42
CA THR A 48 -5.41 -5.04 -24.76
C THR A 48 -4.03 -5.68 -24.81
N GLN A 49 -3.88 -6.72 -25.63
CA GLN A 49 -2.60 -7.44 -25.72
C GLN A 49 -1.38 -6.53 -25.98
N PRO A 50 -1.38 -5.60 -26.95
CA PRO A 50 -0.21 -4.74 -27.16
C PRO A 50 0.06 -3.79 -25.98
N SER A 51 -1.00 -3.35 -25.27
CA SER A 51 -0.87 -2.53 -24.07
C SER A 51 -0.36 -3.35 -22.88
N GLY A 52 -0.87 -4.57 -22.69
CA GLY A 52 -0.44 -5.49 -21.64
C GLY A 52 1.04 -5.86 -21.76
N THR A 53 1.52 -6.16 -22.99
CA THR A 53 2.94 -6.44 -23.23
C THR A 53 3.83 -5.25 -22.82
N LYS A 54 3.51 -4.04 -23.28
CA LYS A 54 4.28 -2.84 -22.93
C LYS A 54 4.21 -2.53 -21.44
N PHE A 55 3.04 -2.68 -20.83
CA PHE A 55 2.82 -2.52 -19.40
C PHE A 55 3.71 -3.48 -18.59
N PHE A 56 3.73 -4.76 -18.96
CA PHE A 56 4.57 -5.75 -18.29
C PHE A 56 6.07 -5.46 -18.45
N LEU A 57 6.51 -5.05 -19.64
CA LEU A 57 7.91 -4.65 -19.88
C LEU A 57 8.34 -3.46 -19.04
N ILE A 58 7.46 -2.46 -18.86
CA ILE A 58 7.73 -1.33 -17.96
C ILE A 58 7.84 -1.84 -16.51
N LEU A 59 6.94 -2.73 -16.04
CA LEU A 59 7.03 -3.30 -14.69
C LEU A 59 8.32 -4.09 -14.49
N LEU A 60 8.74 -4.92 -15.44
CA LEU A 60 10.03 -5.61 -15.39
C LEU A 60 11.19 -4.61 -15.25
N SER A 61 11.16 -3.52 -16.02
CA SER A 61 12.18 -2.48 -15.93
C SER A 61 12.18 -1.78 -14.57
N MET A 62 11.00 -1.53 -13.97
CA MET A 62 10.87 -0.94 -12.64
C MET A 62 11.44 -1.82 -11.54
N ILE A 63 11.42 -3.15 -11.72
CA ILE A 63 12.03 -4.10 -10.80
C ILE A 63 13.55 -4.20 -11.06
N ALA A 64 13.95 -4.32 -12.33
CA ALA A 64 15.35 -4.58 -12.70
C ALA A 64 16.28 -3.35 -12.61
N MET A 65 15.73 -2.13 -12.73
CA MET A 65 16.53 -0.91 -12.70
C MET A 65 16.56 -0.29 -11.29
N GLN A 66 17.73 0.18 -10.86
CA GLN A 66 17.86 0.87 -9.57
C GLN A 66 17.17 2.25 -9.59
N PHE A 67 17.38 3.04 -10.65
CA PHE A 67 16.83 4.39 -10.78
C PHE A 67 16.00 4.54 -12.05
N ILE A 68 14.81 5.12 -11.90
CA ILE A 68 13.85 5.36 -12.99
C ILE A 68 13.56 6.86 -13.04
N THR A 69 14.32 7.60 -13.78
CA THR A 69 14.18 9.06 -13.88
C THR A 69 13.16 9.49 -14.94
N SER A 70 12.92 8.67 -15.94
CA SER A 70 11.94 8.94 -17.02
C SER A 70 11.71 7.69 -17.86
N ILE A 71 10.62 7.66 -18.62
CA ILE A 71 10.39 6.60 -19.62
C ILE A 71 11.47 6.57 -20.70
N ARG A 72 12.05 7.73 -21.07
CA ARG A 72 13.20 7.76 -21.97
C ARG A 72 14.42 7.06 -21.39
N ASN A 73 14.68 7.21 -20.08
CA ASN A 73 15.73 6.50 -19.37
C ASN A 73 15.48 4.98 -19.38
N VAL A 74 14.26 4.56 -19.02
CA VAL A 74 13.84 3.15 -19.04
C VAL A 74 13.99 2.55 -20.45
N TYR A 75 13.54 3.28 -21.48
CA TYR A 75 13.66 2.85 -22.86
C TYR A 75 15.12 2.68 -23.28
N ARG A 76 15.96 3.67 -23.02
CA ARG A 76 17.35 3.69 -23.44
C ARG A 76 18.19 2.57 -22.82
N TRP A 77 17.96 2.31 -21.54
CA TRP A 77 18.81 1.40 -20.77
C TRP A 77 18.24 -0.02 -20.61
N PHE A 78 16.99 -0.23 -20.93
CA PHE A 78 16.34 -1.52 -20.74
C PHE A 78 15.49 -1.93 -21.95
N LEU A 79 14.43 -1.17 -22.29
CA LEU A 79 13.42 -1.63 -23.24
C LEU A 79 13.92 -1.74 -24.68
N SER A 80 14.78 -0.81 -25.16
CA SER A 80 15.33 -0.84 -26.51
C SER A 80 16.19 -2.08 -26.79
N GLY A 81 16.74 -2.68 -25.76
CA GLY A 81 17.49 -3.93 -25.88
C GLY A 81 16.63 -5.20 -25.93
N ILE A 82 15.35 -5.10 -25.56
CA ILE A 82 14.45 -6.27 -25.45
C ILE A 82 13.49 -6.35 -26.62
N CYS A 83 12.93 -5.22 -27.07
CA CYS A 83 11.96 -5.24 -28.16
C CYS A 83 12.11 -4.04 -29.10
N LYS A 84 11.59 -4.22 -30.33
CA LYS A 84 11.64 -3.20 -31.40
C LYS A 84 10.57 -2.10 -31.27
N THR A 85 9.81 -2.07 -30.17
CA THR A 85 8.76 -1.06 -29.92
C THR A 85 9.37 0.31 -29.76
N SER A 86 8.82 1.33 -30.41
CA SER A 86 9.35 2.69 -30.33
C SER A 86 9.12 3.35 -28.95
N LEU A 87 9.98 4.30 -28.58
CA LEU A 87 9.83 5.11 -27.37
C LEU A 87 8.45 5.79 -27.30
N ASN A 88 7.97 6.34 -28.40
CA ASN A 88 6.68 7.04 -28.46
C ASN A 88 5.51 6.13 -28.11
N SER A 89 5.61 4.84 -28.41
CA SER A 89 4.58 3.85 -28.06
C SER A 89 4.42 3.67 -26.53
N TYR A 90 5.52 3.80 -25.77
CA TYR A 90 5.49 3.76 -24.31
C TYR A 90 4.95 5.05 -23.71
N TYR A 91 5.29 6.22 -24.31
CA TYR A 91 4.66 7.49 -23.92
C TYR A 91 3.17 7.48 -24.18
N TYR A 92 2.75 6.94 -25.36
CA TYR A 92 1.35 6.80 -25.71
C TYR A 92 0.60 5.93 -24.69
N LEU A 93 1.15 4.77 -24.35
CA LEU A 93 0.56 3.87 -23.34
C LEU A 93 0.32 4.60 -22.02
N LEU A 94 1.31 5.33 -21.51
CA LEU A 94 1.18 5.98 -20.22
C LEU A 94 0.28 7.20 -20.23
N SER A 95 0.37 8.05 -21.26
CA SER A 95 -0.29 9.35 -21.27
C SER A 95 -1.71 9.32 -21.84
N TYR A 96 -2.00 8.39 -22.76
CA TYR A 96 -3.26 8.37 -23.49
C TYR A 96 -4.10 7.11 -23.27
N THR A 97 -3.54 6.03 -22.73
CA THR A 97 -4.34 4.85 -22.37
C THR A 97 -4.93 5.06 -20.98
N GLU A 98 -6.23 4.94 -20.86
CA GLU A 98 -6.93 4.92 -19.57
C GLU A 98 -6.73 3.55 -18.92
N PHE A 99 -5.91 3.49 -17.86
CA PHE A 99 -5.78 2.28 -17.07
C PHE A 99 -7.00 2.10 -16.17
N PRO A 100 -7.54 0.89 -16.03
CA PRO A 100 -8.65 0.62 -15.13
C PRO A 100 -8.17 0.56 -13.68
N LEU A 101 -7.71 1.70 -13.13
CA LEU A 101 -7.04 1.78 -11.83
C LEU A 101 -7.89 1.20 -10.70
N GLU A 102 -9.20 1.46 -10.69
CA GLU A 102 -10.10 0.87 -9.68
C GLU A 102 -10.14 -0.66 -9.75
N ALA A 103 -10.05 -1.23 -10.94
CA ALA A 103 -9.97 -2.69 -11.12
C ALA A 103 -8.59 -3.21 -10.69
N PHE A 104 -7.51 -2.50 -11.00
CA PHE A 104 -6.17 -2.82 -10.51
C PHE A 104 -6.13 -2.83 -8.97
N PHE A 105 -6.71 -1.83 -8.31
CA PHE A 105 -6.80 -1.77 -6.86
C PHE A 105 -7.56 -2.97 -6.28
N ARG A 106 -8.68 -3.35 -6.91
CA ARG A 106 -9.42 -4.57 -6.50
C ARG A 106 -8.60 -5.85 -6.65
N ILE A 107 -7.80 -5.98 -7.71
CA ILE A 107 -6.90 -7.14 -7.89
C ILE A 107 -5.84 -7.16 -6.78
N THR A 108 -5.19 -6.03 -6.51
CA THR A 108 -4.20 -5.92 -5.43
C THR A 108 -4.79 -6.35 -4.08
N ILE A 109 -6.02 -5.90 -3.76
CA ILE A 109 -6.71 -6.29 -2.53
C ILE A 109 -7.01 -7.79 -2.54
N LYS A 110 -7.50 -8.37 -3.65
CA LYS A 110 -7.77 -9.82 -3.74
C LYS A 110 -6.49 -10.64 -3.51
N VAL A 111 -5.38 -10.23 -4.12
CA VAL A 111 -4.08 -10.89 -3.91
C VAL A 111 -3.64 -10.75 -2.45
N ALA A 112 -3.76 -9.56 -1.85
CA ALA A 112 -3.45 -9.38 -0.43
C ALA A 112 -4.29 -10.29 0.48
N LEU A 113 -5.60 -10.37 0.24
CA LEU A 113 -6.50 -11.23 1.01
C LEU A 113 -6.19 -12.72 0.84
N SER A 114 -5.70 -13.15 -0.32
CA SER A 114 -5.32 -14.56 -0.55
C SER A 114 -4.07 -14.99 0.22
N LEU A 115 -3.30 -14.04 0.76
CA LEU A 115 -2.15 -14.33 1.62
C LEU A 115 -2.53 -14.70 3.05
N ILE A 116 -3.78 -14.44 3.46
CA ILE A 116 -4.24 -14.72 4.82
C ILE A 116 -4.40 -16.24 4.99
N PRO A 117 -3.63 -16.88 5.87
CA PRO A 117 -3.81 -18.29 6.19
C PRO A 117 -5.21 -18.56 6.77
N LYS A 118 -5.79 -19.72 6.49
CA LYS A 118 -7.14 -20.07 6.96
C LYS A 118 -7.30 -19.95 8.47
N GLU A 119 -6.26 -20.29 9.22
CA GLU A 119 -6.24 -20.17 10.68
C GLU A 119 -6.27 -18.73 11.19
N LEU A 120 -5.99 -17.73 10.33
CA LEU A 120 -6.03 -16.31 10.67
C LEU A 120 -7.29 -15.58 10.19
N ASN A 121 -8.25 -16.27 9.62
CA ASN A 121 -9.48 -15.65 9.07
C ASN A 121 -10.33 -14.88 10.10
N GLY A 122 -10.11 -15.09 11.40
CA GLY A 122 -10.77 -14.33 12.47
C GLY A 122 -10.11 -12.99 12.79
N LEU A 123 -8.88 -12.77 12.35
CA LEU A 123 -8.16 -11.52 12.62
C LEU A 123 -8.63 -10.37 11.73
N PRO A 124 -8.66 -9.13 12.26
CA PRO A 124 -8.99 -7.97 11.44
C PRO A 124 -7.89 -7.67 10.42
N ILE A 125 -8.28 -7.03 9.33
CA ILE A 125 -7.35 -6.39 8.40
C ILE A 125 -7.38 -4.88 8.61
N PHE A 126 -6.30 -4.20 8.20
CA PHE A 126 -6.25 -2.75 8.26
C PHE A 126 -6.25 -2.15 6.85
N LEU A 127 -7.09 -1.14 6.65
CA LEU A 127 -6.97 -0.19 5.55
C LEU A 127 -6.33 1.08 6.11
N ILE A 128 -5.30 1.59 5.45
CA ILE A 128 -4.60 2.79 5.91
C ILE A 128 -4.65 3.82 4.81
N ILE A 129 -5.15 5.00 5.13
CA ILE A 129 -5.25 6.14 4.22
C ILE A 129 -4.37 7.28 4.72
N ASP A 130 -3.59 7.84 3.80
CA ASP A 130 -2.84 9.06 4.02
C ASP A 130 -2.54 9.75 2.68
N ASP A 131 -1.95 10.95 2.72
CA ASP A 131 -1.51 11.60 1.49
C ASP A 131 -0.01 11.96 1.56
N THR A 132 0.60 12.01 0.39
CA THR A 132 2.00 12.39 0.27
C THR A 132 2.17 13.51 -0.74
N LEU A 133 3.00 14.48 -0.38
CA LEU A 133 3.39 15.58 -1.24
C LEU A 133 4.65 15.23 -2.02
N GLN A 134 4.67 15.64 -3.29
CA GLN A 134 5.82 15.47 -4.17
C GLN A 134 6.18 16.79 -4.83
N ALA A 135 7.34 17.35 -4.47
CA ALA A 135 7.86 18.55 -5.10
C ALA A 135 8.10 18.33 -6.59
N LYS A 136 7.77 19.34 -7.40
CA LYS A 136 8.07 19.39 -8.84
C LYS A 136 8.53 20.78 -9.23
N PHE A 137 9.43 20.83 -10.18
CA PHE A 137 9.95 22.06 -10.77
C PHE A 137 9.39 22.23 -12.19
N GLY A 138 8.94 23.42 -12.51
CA GLY A 138 8.31 23.75 -13.80
C GLY A 138 6.79 23.78 -13.69
N THR A 139 6.16 24.47 -14.66
CA THR A 139 4.70 24.80 -14.66
C THR A 139 3.88 23.95 -15.61
N HIS A 140 4.51 23.07 -16.37
CA HIS A 140 3.84 22.30 -17.43
C HIS A 140 3.24 20.96 -17.00
N PHE A 141 3.21 20.69 -15.69
CA PHE A 141 2.59 19.47 -15.16
C PHE A 141 1.10 19.74 -14.88
N GLU A 142 0.23 18.87 -15.34
CA GLU A 142 -1.17 18.88 -14.91
C GLU A 142 -1.27 18.59 -13.40
N CYS A 143 -2.32 19.10 -12.77
CA CYS A 143 -2.55 18.98 -11.32
C CYS A 143 -1.43 19.61 -10.44
N TYR A 144 -0.55 20.42 -11.03
CA TYR A 144 0.48 21.15 -10.30
C TYR A 144 -0.14 22.26 -9.47
N GLN A 145 0.18 22.30 -8.18
CA GLN A 145 -0.41 23.25 -7.25
C GLN A 145 0.58 23.65 -6.14
N ILE A 146 0.28 24.79 -5.50
CA ILE A 146 0.97 25.24 -4.28
C ILE A 146 0.20 24.65 -3.09
N MET A 147 0.91 23.95 -2.21
CA MET A 147 0.31 23.25 -1.08
C MET A 147 1.04 23.63 0.21
N PHE A 148 0.31 23.66 1.31
CA PHE A 148 0.92 23.84 2.62
C PHE A 148 1.70 22.58 2.99
N ASP A 149 2.97 22.75 3.35
CA ASP A 149 3.88 21.68 3.73
C ASP A 149 4.16 21.75 5.23
N HIS A 150 3.52 20.86 5.99
CA HIS A 150 3.72 20.75 7.43
C HIS A 150 5.15 20.32 7.81
N ALA A 151 5.85 19.62 6.91
CA ALA A 151 7.21 19.11 7.15
C ALA A 151 8.32 20.14 6.82
N LYS A 152 7.95 21.29 6.24
CA LYS A 152 8.89 22.37 5.88
C LYS A 152 10.12 21.89 5.09
N HIS A 153 9.89 21.08 4.05
CA HIS A 153 10.97 20.54 3.23
C HIS A 153 11.81 21.63 2.51
N ASN A 154 11.24 22.83 2.35
CA ASN A 154 11.94 24.02 1.91
C ASN A 154 11.77 25.07 3.00
N ASP A 155 12.63 26.04 3.15
CA ASP A 155 12.57 27.10 4.16
C ASP A 155 11.23 27.89 4.20
N THR A 156 10.31 27.53 3.32
CA THR A 156 8.93 28.04 3.28
C THR A 156 7.94 26.96 3.76
N ASN A 157 6.79 27.41 4.28
CA ASN A 157 5.67 26.51 4.64
C ASN A 157 4.88 26.00 3.41
N TYR A 158 5.38 26.19 2.20
CA TYR A 158 4.70 25.85 0.97
C TYR A 158 5.56 25.04 0.03
N LEU A 159 4.99 23.99 -0.54
CA LEU A 159 5.59 23.14 -1.56
C LEU A 159 4.80 23.29 -2.86
N LYS A 160 5.55 23.43 -3.97
CA LYS A 160 4.98 23.41 -5.33
C LYS A 160 5.12 22.00 -5.91
N GLY A 161 4.04 21.39 -6.35
CA GLY A 161 4.09 20.03 -6.89
C GLY A 161 2.75 19.33 -6.89
N HIS A 162 2.79 18.05 -6.57
CA HIS A 162 1.64 17.14 -6.59
C HIS A 162 1.31 16.61 -5.19
N CYS A 163 0.01 16.37 -4.97
CA CYS A 163 -0.51 15.66 -3.80
C CYS A 163 -1.15 14.35 -4.25
N PHE A 164 -0.70 13.24 -3.67
CA PHE A 164 -1.28 11.93 -3.92
C PHE A 164 -1.98 11.42 -2.66
N VAL A 165 -3.24 11.05 -2.79
CA VAL A 165 -3.96 10.27 -1.78
C VAL A 165 -3.64 8.80 -2.01
N ALA A 166 -3.20 8.12 -0.97
CA ALA A 166 -2.78 6.72 -1.00
C ALA A 166 -3.66 5.84 -0.13
N LEU A 167 -3.89 4.61 -0.57
CA LEU A 167 -4.50 3.55 0.20
C LEU A 167 -3.54 2.37 0.29
N THR A 168 -3.31 1.86 1.49
CA THR A 168 -2.63 0.58 1.70
C THR A 168 -3.53 -0.39 2.45
N ILE A 169 -3.26 -1.69 2.31
CA ILE A 169 -3.91 -2.77 3.05
C ILE A 169 -2.87 -3.53 3.85
N SER A 170 -3.14 -3.79 5.13
CA SER A 170 -2.31 -4.65 5.97
C SER A 170 -3.08 -5.93 6.30
N VAL A 171 -2.50 -7.06 5.97
CA VAL A 171 -3.09 -8.39 6.16
C VAL A 171 -2.25 -9.24 7.11
N PRO A 172 -2.88 -10.07 7.97
CA PRO A 172 -2.14 -10.97 8.85
C PRO A 172 -1.58 -12.15 8.06
N ILE A 173 -0.30 -12.44 8.26
CA ILE A 173 0.43 -13.57 7.69
C ILE A 173 1.20 -14.31 8.78
N ILE A 174 1.66 -15.52 8.51
CA ILE A 174 2.53 -16.28 9.41
C ILE A 174 3.94 -16.29 8.82
N ILE A 175 4.91 -15.82 9.58
CA ILE A 175 6.33 -15.92 9.27
C ILE A 175 7.02 -16.55 10.48
N GLU A 176 7.69 -17.70 10.28
CA GLU A 176 8.41 -18.43 11.35
C GLU A 176 7.53 -18.70 12.58
N GLY A 177 6.27 -19.07 12.36
CA GLY A 177 5.33 -19.37 13.42
C GLY A 177 4.72 -18.16 14.13
N SER A 178 5.16 -16.94 13.83
CA SER A 178 4.66 -15.69 14.39
C SER A 178 3.71 -14.98 13.46
N ILE A 179 2.66 -14.36 14.01
CA ILE A 179 1.72 -13.53 13.23
C ILE A 179 2.35 -12.16 13.01
N ARG A 180 2.43 -11.76 11.76
CA ARG A 180 2.88 -10.42 11.34
C ARG A 180 1.84 -9.81 10.40
N TYR A 181 1.77 -8.48 10.37
CA TYR A 181 0.93 -7.75 9.43
C TYR A 181 1.77 -7.24 8.25
N LEU A 182 1.46 -7.74 7.05
CA LEU A 182 2.12 -7.32 5.82
C LEU A 182 1.36 -6.14 5.22
N ASN A 183 2.01 -4.97 5.15
CA ASN A 183 1.43 -3.77 4.52
C ASN A 183 1.77 -3.72 3.03
N ILE A 184 0.74 -3.56 2.20
CA ILE A 184 0.80 -3.59 0.74
C ILE A 184 0.12 -2.33 0.20
N PRO A 185 0.77 -1.52 -0.67
CA PRO A 185 0.10 -0.40 -1.32
C PRO A 185 -0.97 -0.92 -2.29
N VAL A 186 -2.17 -0.40 -2.14
CA VAL A 186 -3.30 -0.67 -3.04
C VAL A 186 -3.23 0.23 -4.26
N GLY A 187 -2.96 1.52 -4.03
CA GLY A 187 -2.78 2.49 -5.11
C GLY A 187 -2.79 3.94 -4.66
N PHE A 188 -2.61 4.80 -5.64
CA PHE A 188 -2.47 6.25 -5.49
C PHE A 188 -3.43 6.98 -6.42
N ARG A 189 -4.02 8.09 -5.94
CA ARG A 189 -4.82 9.01 -6.77
C ARG A 189 -4.22 10.40 -6.71
N LEU A 190 -3.95 10.99 -7.88
CA LEU A 190 -3.43 12.35 -8.00
C LEU A 190 -4.56 13.36 -7.78
N ARG A 191 -4.41 14.23 -6.78
CA ARG A 191 -5.40 15.25 -6.46
C ARG A 191 -5.38 16.38 -7.47
N GLU A 192 -6.52 16.72 -8.03
CA GLU A 192 -6.72 17.96 -8.81
C GLU A 192 -6.83 19.17 -7.88
N LYS A 193 -6.61 20.38 -8.44
CA LYS A 193 -6.54 21.62 -7.65
C LYS A 193 -7.76 21.83 -6.77
N ASP A 194 -8.95 21.60 -7.29
CA ASP A 194 -10.23 21.86 -6.59
C ASP A 194 -10.87 20.58 -6.02
N GLU A 195 -10.17 19.44 -6.12
CA GLU A 195 -10.69 18.16 -5.66
C GLU A 195 -10.45 17.97 -4.14
N ASN A 196 -11.48 17.48 -3.46
CA ASN A 196 -11.40 17.22 -2.02
C ASN A 196 -10.75 15.86 -1.75
N LYS A 197 -9.62 15.84 -0.99
CA LYS A 197 -8.94 14.60 -0.58
C LYS A 197 -9.89 13.60 0.11
N LEU A 198 -10.85 14.07 0.89
CA LEU A 198 -11.82 13.18 1.57
C LEU A 198 -12.74 12.46 0.57
N LYS A 199 -13.09 13.10 -0.54
CA LYS A 199 -13.89 12.48 -1.62
C LYS A 199 -13.07 11.41 -2.36
N ILE A 200 -11.80 11.70 -2.64
CA ILE A 200 -10.88 10.72 -3.25
C ILE A 200 -10.75 9.50 -2.33
N ALA A 201 -10.41 9.74 -1.06
CA ALA A 201 -10.25 8.70 -0.05
C ALA A 201 -11.51 7.84 0.12
N SER A 202 -12.70 8.48 0.18
CA SER A 202 -13.99 7.80 0.25
C SER A 202 -14.21 6.87 -0.94
N LYS A 203 -13.94 7.31 -2.17
CA LYS A 203 -14.05 6.47 -3.37
C LYS A 203 -13.10 5.28 -3.34
N MET A 204 -11.84 5.49 -2.91
CA MET A 204 -10.88 4.40 -2.79
C MET A 204 -11.31 3.37 -1.72
N LEU A 205 -11.84 3.83 -0.59
CA LEU A 205 -12.38 2.96 0.46
C LEU A 205 -13.63 2.20 -0.01
N ASP A 206 -14.58 2.87 -0.65
CA ASP A 206 -15.78 2.21 -1.18
C ASP A 206 -15.39 1.13 -2.21
N ASN A 207 -14.43 1.42 -3.10
CA ASN A 207 -13.91 0.45 -4.06
C ASN A 207 -13.25 -0.76 -3.33
N ALA A 208 -12.47 -0.51 -2.28
CA ALA A 208 -11.86 -1.57 -1.47
C ALA A 208 -12.92 -2.45 -0.80
N MET A 209 -13.93 -1.85 -0.20
CA MET A 209 -14.99 -2.57 0.51
C MET A 209 -15.87 -3.43 -0.41
N THR A 210 -15.90 -3.16 -1.73
CA THR A 210 -16.58 -4.05 -2.70
C THR A 210 -15.95 -5.44 -2.78
N VAL A 211 -14.67 -5.54 -2.47
CA VAL A 211 -13.87 -6.78 -2.57
C VAL A 211 -13.72 -7.47 -1.21
N ILE A 212 -13.58 -6.70 -0.15
CA ILE A 212 -13.26 -7.22 1.20
C ILE A 212 -14.44 -8.04 1.78
N GLY A 213 -15.60 -8.00 1.29
CA GLY A 213 -16.71 -8.80 1.80
C GLY A 213 -17.20 -8.38 3.19
N LYS A 214 -18.44 -8.71 3.53
CA LYS A 214 -19.12 -8.21 4.73
C LYS A 214 -18.70 -8.89 6.04
N ASN A 215 -18.08 -10.06 5.96
CA ASN A 215 -17.77 -10.89 7.14
C ASN A 215 -16.35 -10.64 7.71
N LEU A 216 -15.50 -9.95 6.97
CA LEU A 216 -14.14 -9.65 7.41
C LEU A 216 -14.11 -8.29 8.11
N MET A 217 -13.77 -8.30 9.41
CA MET A 217 -13.58 -7.05 10.14
C MET A 217 -12.43 -6.26 9.55
N THR A 218 -12.72 -5.03 9.20
CA THR A 218 -11.76 -4.10 8.59
C THR A 218 -11.66 -2.86 9.47
N ILE A 219 -10.45 -2.44 9.78
CA ILE A 219 -10.18 -1.25 10.58
C ILE A 219 -9.48 -0.22 9.70
N LEU A 220 -10.11 0.93 9.53
CA LEU A 220 -9.49 2.08 8.87
C LEU A 220 -8.60 2.81 9.86
N LEU A 221 -7.33 3.00 9.50
CA LEU A 221 -6.37 3.82 10.23
C LEU A 221 -6.06 5.07 9.41
N CYS A 222 -6.17 6.24 10.02
CA CYS A 222 -5.86 7.50 9.35
C CYS A 222 -5.45 8.60 10.33
N ASP A 223 -4.82 9.65 9.81
CA ASP A 223 -4.46 10.83 10.59
C ASP A 223 -5.67 11.74 10.87
N SER A 224 -5.44 12.85 11.57
CA SER A 224 -6.48 13.79 12.00
C SER A 224 -7.19 14.55 10.86
N TRP A 225 -6.68 14.45 9.63
CA TRP A 225 -7.32 15.08 8.48
C TRP A 225 -8.50 14.27 7.95
N TYR A 226 -8.45 12.94 8.02
CA TYR A 226 -9.39 12.05 7.34
C TYR A 226 -10.66 11.66 8.11
N PRO A 227 -10.75 11.63 9.48
CA PRO A 227 -11.93 11.10 10.17
C PRO A 227 -13.14 12.05 10.13
N LYS A 228 -13.44 12.65 9.00
CA LYS A 228 -14.53 13.62 8.79
C LYS A 228 -15.14 13.52 7.37
N GLY A 229 -16.16 14.30 7.10
CA GLY A 229 -16.77 14.46 5.78
C GLY A 229 -17.16 13.11 5.13
N ASP A 230 -16.71 12.87 3.91
CA ASP A 230 -17.09 11.71 3.12
C ASP A 230 -16.44 10.41 3.64
N VAL A 231 -15.21 10.45 4.17
CA VAL A 231 -14.56 9.28 4.77
C VAL A 231 -15.39 8.76 5.96
N ARG A 232 -15.82 9.67 6.86
CA ARG A 232 -16.72 9.31 7.97
C ARG A 232 -18.02 8.66 7.46
N LYS A 233 -18.63 9.21 6.38
CA LYS A 233 -19.85 8.65 5.80
C LYS A 233 -19.61 7.24 5.27
N THR A 234 -18.44 6.97 4.66
CA THR A 234 -18.06 5.64 4.19
C THR A 234 -17.92 4.66 5.37
N VAL A 235 -17.25 5.03 6.45
CA VAL A 235 -17.16 4.21 7.67
C VAL A 235 -18.56 3.87 8.21
N MET A 236 -19.47 4.85 8.26
CA MET A 236 -20.84 4.62 8.74
C MET A 236 -21.69 3.75 7.79
N ARG A 237 -21.37 3.70 6.51
CA ARG A 237 -22.08 2.93 5.48
C ARG A 237 -21.74 1.44 5.54
N HIS A 238 -20.48 1.11 5.80
CA HIS A 238 -20.00 -0.26 5.83
C HIS A 238 -19.91 -0.78 7.26
N LYS A 239 -20.84 -1.65 7.69
CA LYS A 239 -20.92 -2.13 9.08
C LYS A 239 -19.67 -2.85 9.58
N ASN A 240 -18.93 -3.49 8.68
CA ASN A 240 -17.67 -4.19 8.99
C ASN A 240 -16.43 -3.30 8.85
N LEU A 241 -16.59 -2.02 8.50
CA LEU A 241 -15.51 -1.04 8.48
C LEU A 241 -15.58 -0.19 9.76
N GLN A 242 -14.56 -0.36 10.60
CA GLN A 242 -14.39 0.38 11.85
C GLN A 242 -13.27 1.41 11.69
N LEU A 243 -13.21 2.39 12.56
CA LEU A 243 -12.22 3.47 12.50
C LEU A 243 -11.40 3.53 13.78
N ILE A 244 -10.09 3.64 13.64
CA ILE A 244 -9.19 4.14 14.70
C ILE A 244 -8.37 5.27 14.09
N ALA A 245 -8.48 6.47 14.65
CA ALA A 245 -7.85 7.64 14.06
C ALA A 245 -7.36 8.63 15.12
N ASN A 246 -6.29 9.34 14.80
CA ASN A 246 -5.96 10.58 15.49
C ASN A 246 -7.04 11.64 15.14
N VAL A 247 -7.41 12.50 16.09
CA VAL A 247 -8.30 13.63 15.86
C VAL A 247 -7.69 14.91 16.40
N ARG A 248 -8.19 16.04 15.94
CA ARG A 248 -7.69 17.35 16.37
C ARG A 248 -8.03 17.58 17.85
N ILE A 249 -7.17 18.31 18.54
CA ILE A 249 -7.33 18.66 19.96
C ILE A 249 -8.59 19.49 20.23
N ASP A 250 -9.08 20.22 19.22
CA ASP A 250 -10.30 21.03 19.27
C ASP A 250 -11.60 20.23 18.97
N THR A 251 -11.51 18.91 18.88
CA THR A 251 -12.67 18.04 18.68
C THR A 251 -13.61 18.11 19.87
N SER A 252 -14.87 18.48 19.62
CA SER A 252 -15.91 18.56 20.65
C SER A 252 -16.23 17.17 21.22
N ILE A 253 -16.08 17.02 22.53
CA ILE A 253 -16.26 15.79 23.28
C ILE A 253 -17.35 16.01 24.32
N PHE A 254 -18.23 15.02 24.50
CA PHE A 254 -19.35 15.07 25.42
C PHE A 254 -19.41 13.77 26.24
N ALA A 255 -19.95 13.87 27.43
CA ALA A 255 -20.33 12.70 28.23
C ALA A 255 -21.41 11.86 27.50
N LEU A 256 -21.59 10.63 27.92
CA LEU A 256 -22.68 9.78 27.45
C LEU A 256 -24.04 10.42 27.76
N PRO A 257 -25.08 10.18 26.95
CA PRO A 257 -26.40 10.71 27.22
C PRO A 257 -26.91 10.20 28.57
N PRO A 258 -27.57 11.04 29.35
CA PRO A 258 -28.16 10.61 30.62
C PRO A 258 -29.28 9.59 30.37
N PRO A 259 -29.63 8.76 31.36
CA PRO A 259 -30.80 7.88 31.30
C PRO A 259 -32.08 8.66 30.98
N ARG A 260 -33.03 7.99 30.31
CA ARG A 260 -34.34 8.61 30.01
C ARG A 260 -35.06 8.96 31.30
N THR A 261 -35.50 10.18 31.42
CA THR A 261 -36.17 10.69 32.62
C THR A 261 -37.67 10.43 32.65
N GLY A 262 -38.26 9.82 31.60
CA GLY A 262 -39.71 9.65 31.44
C GLY A 262 -40.51 10.96 31.17
N LYS A 263 -39.87 12.12 31.21
CA LYS A 263 -40.51 13.42 30.91
C LYS A 263 -40.82 13.55 29.42
N ARG A 264 -41.87 14.34 29.10
CA ARG A 264 -42.22 14.66 27.72
C ARG A 264 -41.09 15.39 27.00
N GLY A 265 -40.77 14.94 25.81
CA GLY A 265 -39.72 15.50 24.93
C GLY A 265 -38.77 14.48 24.33
N ALA A 266 -37.99 14.87 23.32
CA ALA A 266 -36.98 14.02 22.73
C ALA A 266 -35.82 13.81 23.73
N PRO A 267 -35.31 12.56 23.89
CA PRO A 267 -34.21 12.31 24.81
C PRO A 267 -32.92 13.02 24.35
N ARG A 268 -32.11 13.46 25.30
CA ARG A 268 -30.81 14.05 25.01
C ARG A 268 -29.93 12.98 24.29
N LYS A 269 -29.32 13.38 23.19
CA LYS A 269 -28.41 12.51 22.41
C LYS A 269 -26.97 12.52 22.94
N LYS A 270 -26.61 13.47 23.81
CA LYS A 270 -25.30 13.68 24.38
C LYS A 270 -25.44 14.20 25.79
N GLY A 271 -24.48 13.90 26.63
CA GLY A 271 -24.33 14.50 27.95
C GLY A 271 -23.71 15.91 27.88
N ASP A 272 -23.11 16.32 28.97
CA ASP A 272 -22.48 17.63 29.07
C ASP A 272 -21.13 17.64 28.32
N ALA A 273 -20.69 18.83 27.87
CA ALA A 273 -19.40 18.98 27.22
C ALA A 273 -18.28 18.67 28.22
N LEU A 274 -17.25 17.98 27.71
CA LEU A 274 -16.07 17.57 28.48
C LEU A 274 -14.84 18.34 28.03
N SER A 275 -14.05 18.80 29.00
CA SER A 275 -12.73 19.36 28.78
C SER A 275 -11.68 18.27 28.87
N ILE A 276 -10.84 18.13 27.85
CA ILE A 276 -9.74 17.15 27.85
C ILE A 276 -8.68 17.42 28.93
N PHE A 277 -8.67 18.62 29.51
CA PHE A 277 -7.68 19.04 30.48
C PHE A 277 -8.13 18.81 31.93
N THR A 278 -9.44 18.80 32.19
CA THR A 278 -10.00 18.79 33.56
C THR A 278 -10.86 17.55 33.85
N ASP A 279 -11.50 16.95 32.83
CA ASP A 279 -12.53 15.93 33.05
C ASP A 279 -12.05 14.50 32.78
N PHE A 280 -10.72 14.31 32.76
CA PHE A 280 -10.10 13.02 32.53
C PHE A 280 -9.04 12.68 33.59
N ASN A 281 -9.05 11.44 34.05
CA ASN A 281 -8.07 10.92 34.96
C ASN A 281 -6.90 10.32 34.19
N PHE A 282 -5.71 10.91 34.31
CA PHE A 282 -4.51 10.45 33.64
C PHE A 282 -3.73 9.44 34.50
N ILE A 283 -3.30 8.38 33.88
CA ILE A 283 -2.40 7.35 34.45
C ILE A 283 -1.07 7.47 33.72
N ARG A 284 0.02 7.47 34.47
CA ARG A 284 1.37 7.48 33.89
C ARG A 284 1.76 6.07 33.47
N ILE A 285 2.17 5.90 32.20
CA ILE A 285 2.69 4.68 31.63
C ILE A 285 3.98 5.05 30.91
N GLU A 286 5.10 4.55 31.38
CA GLU A 286 6.42 4.93 30.89
C GLU A 286 6.58 6.48 30.86
N ASP A 287 6.87 7.04 29.69
CA ASP A 287 7.09 8.48 29.48
C ASP A 287 5.81 9.26 29.14
N TYR A 288 4.64 8.60 29.18
CA TYR A 288 3.38 9.24 28.81
C TYR A 288 2.34 9.19 29.92
N TYR A 289 1.53 10.25 29.96
CA TYR A 289 0.27 10.28 30.70
C TYR A 289 -0.86 9.92 29.74
N ILE A 290 -1.68 8.96 30.11
CA ILE A 290 -2.74 8.41 29.26
C ILE A 290 -4.06 8.44 30.01
N ALA A 291 -5.11 8.93 29.36
CA ALA A 291 -6.47 8.85 29.85
C ALA A 291 -7.37 8.23 28.79
N VAL A 292 -8.33 7.43 29.22
CA VAL A 292 -9.27 6.74 28.34
C VAL A 292 -10.68 6.87 28.86
N ARG A 293 -11.64 7.05 27.94
CA ARG A 293 -13.05 7.14 28.29
C ARG A 293 -13.93 6.89 27.08
N GLN A 294 -15.09 6.29 27.29
CA GLN A 294 -16.16 6.26 26.31
C GLN A 294 -16.87 7.62 26.29
N VAL A 295 -16.99 8.22 25.13
CA VAL A 295 -17.51 9.58 24.95
C VAL A 295 -18.44 9.69 23.72
N MET A 296 -19.24 10.74 23.70
CA MET A 296 -19.95 11.18 22.49
C MET A 296 -19.15 12.27 21.79
N THR A 297 -19.23 12.32 20.47
CA THR A 297 -18.60 13.36 19.65
C THR A 297 -19.58 13.94 18.62
N ASN A 298 -19.17 15.00 17.90
CA ASN A 298 -19.90 15.45 16.71
C ASN A 298 -19.56 14.63 15.46
N LEU A 299 -18.55 13.75 15.53
CA LEU A 299 -18.11 12.95 14.40
C LEU A 299 -19.00 11.72 14.20
N PHE A 300 -19.42 11.04 15.27
CA PHE A 300 -20.22 9.82 15.21
C PHE A 300 -21.50 9.94 16.04
N LYS A 301 -22.54 9.21 15.63
CA LYS A 301 -23.83 9.15 16.35
C LYS A 301 -23.76 8.22 17.57
N GLU A 302 -22.96 7.16 17.44
CA GLU A 302 -22.72 6.19 18.49
C GLU A 302 -21.53 6.65 19.37
N PRO A 303 -21.48 6.18 20.63
CA PRO A 303 -20.33 6.42 21.48
C PRO A 303 -19.04 5.90 20.84
N VAL A 304 -17.94 6.64 21.04
CA VAL A 304 -16.60 6.24 20.62
C VAL A 304 -15.70 6.08 21.84
N TYR A 305 -14.68 5.26 21.71
CA TYR A 305 -13.64 5.14 22.72
C TYR A 305 -12.56 6.19 22.46
N LEU A 306 -12.35 7.07 23.43
CA LEU A 306 -11.35 8.13 23.36
C LEU A 306 -10.12 7.72 24.16
N THR A 307 -8.95 7.87 23.56
CA THR A 307 -7.64 7.77 24.23
C THR A 307 -6.95 9.11 24.09
N ILE A 308 -6.52 9.67 25.20
CA ILE A 308 -5.75 10.93 25.25
C ILE A 308 -4.34 10.57 25.72
N THR A 309 -3.31 11.07 25.05
CA THR A 309 -1.91 10.87 25.44
C THR A 309 -1.18 12.21 25.48
N THR A 310 -0.30 12.38 26.47
CA THR A 310 0.62 13.52 26.55
C THR A 310 1.90 13.13 27.31
N PRO A 311 3.08 13.59 26.90
CA PRO A 311 4.30 13.44 27.70
C PRO A 311 4.35 14.45 28.88
N ASN A 312 3.52 15.51 28.84
CA ASN A 312 3.50 16.54 29.88
C ASN A 312 2.09 17.11 30.03
N ILE A 313 1.47 16.84 31.20
CA ILE A 313 0.10 17.28 31.50
C ILE A 313 -0.02 18.83 31.52
N LEU A 314 1.04 19.54 31.90
CA LEU A 314 1.01 21.00 31.96
C LEU A 314 1.16 21.67 30.59
N ASN A 315 1.60 20.93 29.57
CA ASN A 315 1.78 21.48 28.24
C ASN A 315 0.64 21.03 27.30
N HIS A 316 -0.39 21.86 27.18
CA HIS A 316 -1.56 21.58 26.35
C HIS A 316 -1.26 21.34 24.87
N LYS A 317 -0.12 21.79 24.33
CA LYS A 317 0.29 21.59 22.93
C LYS A 317 0.75 20.15 22.64
N THR A 318 1.09 19.39 23.68
CA THR A 318 1.60 18.02 23.55
C THR A 318 0.52 16.96 23.53
N TYR A 319 -0.72 17.33 23.82
CA TYR A 319 -1.86 16.42 23.84
C TYR A 319 -2.15 15.85 22.45
N ARG A 320 -2.43 14.55 22.41
CA ARG A 320 -2.87 13.83 21.23
C ARG A 320 -4.13 13.04 21.56
N LEU A 321 -5.13 13.15 20.68
CA LEU A 321 -6.43 12.50 20.85
C LEU A 321 -6.60 11.40 19.80
N PHE A 322 -6.98 10.22 20.25
CA PHE A 322 -7.29 9.09 19.38
C PHE A 322 -8.72 8.63 19.65
N ILE A 323 -9.48 8.42 18.60
CA ILE A 323 -10.82 7.85 18.69
C ILE A 323 -10.86 6.46 18.04
N SER A 324 -11.63 5.57 18.64
CA SER A 324 -11.96 4.26 18.07
C SER A 324 -13.47 4.07 18.07
N THR A 325 -14.02 3.62 16.95
CA THR A 325 -15.41 3.17 16.88
C THR A 325 -15.58 1.77 17.48
N LEU A 326 -14.47 1.03 17.68
CA LEU A 326 -14.44 -0.24 18.40
C LEU A 326 -14.06 -0.01 19.86
N MET A 327 -14.81 -0.65 20.77
CA MET A 327 -14.46 -0.73 22.16
C MET A 327 -13.34 -1.76 22.38
N PRO A 328 -12.48 -1.61 23.41
CA PRO A 328 -11.39 -2.54 23.68
C PRO A 328 -11.84 -4.00 23.76
N ASP A 329 -12.95 -4.28 24.42
CA ASP A 329 -13.50 -5.65 24.55
C ASP A 329 -13.86 -6.28 23.20
N ALA A 330 -14.37 -5.48 22.26
CA ALA A 330 -14.66 -5.93 20.91
C ALA A 330 -13.38 -6.25 20.14
N ILE A 331 -12.30 -5.47 20.35
CA ILE A 331 -10.99 -5.72 19.77
C ILE A 331 -10.39 -7.01 20.35
N ILE A 332 -10.42 -7.18 21.68
CA ILE A 332 -9.91 -8.39 22.38
C ILE A 332 -10.56 -9.64 21.78
N LYS A 333 -11.87 -9.66 21.57
CA LYS A 333 -12.58 -10.80 20.98
C LYS A 333 -12.03 -11.21 19.61
N GLN A 334 -11.54 -10.26 18.80
CA GLN A 334 -10.97 -10.57 17.48
C GLN A 334 -9.60 -11.24 17.59
N PHE A 335 -8.85 -10.98 18.66
CA PHE A 335 -7.53 -11.55 18.89
C PHE A 335 -7.54 -12.78 19.82
N ASN A 336 -8.72 -13.14 20.35
CA ASN A 336 -8.86 -14.30 21.25
C ASN A 336 -8.43 -15.60 20.54
N GLY A 337 -7.53 -16.36 21.18
CA GLY A 337 -6.96 -17.58 20.62
C GLY A 337 -5.71 -17.39 19.77
N TYR A 338 -5.28 -16.13 19.52
CA TYR A 338 -4.09 -15.81 18.75
C TYR A 338 -2.93 -15.27 19.61
N GLU A 339 -3.11 -15.13 20.92
CA GLU A 339 -2.22 -14.45 21.85
C GLU A 339 -0.79 -15.03 21.83
N LYS A 340 -0.68 -16.36 21.72
CA LYS A 340 0.63 -17.05 21.70
C LYS A 340 1.42 -16.85 20.40
N LYS A 341 0.75 -16.47 19.33
CA LYS A 341 1.36 -16.26 18.00
C LYS A 341 1.59 -14.79 17.68
N LEU A 342 0.92 -13.90 18.40
CA LEU A 342 1.17 -12.47 18.33
C LEU A 342 2.43 -12.17 19.15
N SER A 343 3.35 -11.38 18.61
CA SER A 343 4.49 -10.91 19.41
C SER A 343 3.96 -10.26 20.69
N ASP A 344 4.63 -10.49 21.82
CA ASP A 344 4.23 -10.10 23.18
C ASP A 344 3.75 -8.65 23.36
N SER A 345 4.03 -7.78 22.40
CA SER A 345 3.67 -6.37 22.42
C SER A 345 2.20 -6.08 22.10
N LEU A 346 1.50 -6.95 21.34
CA LEU A 346 0.16 -6.64 20.80
C LEU A 346 -1.00 -7.03 21.74
N VAL A 347 -0.87 -8.08 22.52
CA VAL A 347 -1.93 -8.60 23.40
C VAL A 347 -1.60 -8.37 24.86
N SER A 348 -0.52 -7.65 25.09
CA SER A 348 -0.02 -7.52 26.43
C SER A 348 -0.96 -6.76 27.35
N LYS A 349 -0.94 -7.21 28.53
CA LYS A 349 -0.97 -6.55 29.84
C LYS A 349 -1.96 -5.37 30.07
N ILE A 350 -2.39 -4.60 29.04
CA ILE A 350 -3.26 -3.43 29.22
C ILE A 350 -4.34 -3.36 28.14
N PRO A 351 -5.44 -4.11 28.26
CA PRO A 351 -6.49 -4.23 27.23
C PRO A 351 -7.07 -2.90 26.75
N TRP A 352 -7.21 -1.92 27.64
CA TRP A 352 -7.77 -0.61 27.31
C TRP A 352 -6.86 0.26 26.44
N LEU A 353 -5.57 -0.11 26.24
CA LEU A 353 -4.67 0.53 25.28
C LEU A 353 -4.71 -0.08 23.86
N LEU A 354 -5.41 -1.19 23.65
CA LEU A 354 -5.45 -1.86 22.34
C LEU A 354 -5.78 -0.92 21.17
N PRO A 355 -6.75 -0.01 21.26
CA PRO A 355 -6.99 0.92 20.14
C PRO A 355 -5.75 1.75 19.77
N LEU A 356 -4.96 2.19 20.76
CA LEU A 356 -3.74 2.94 20.53
C LEU A 356 -2.64 2.07 19.89
N TYR A 357 -2.48 0.83 20.35
CA TYR A 357 -1.55 -0.12 19.74
C TYR A 357 -1.92 -0.41 18.28
N LEU A 358 -3.20 -0.65 17.99
CA LEU A 358 -3.64 -0.87 16.61
C LEU A 358 -3.41 0.36 15.73
N TYR A 359 -3.55 1.56 16.30
CA TYR A 359 -3.24 2.79 15.58
C TYR A 359 -1.79 2.86 15.13
N SER A 360 -0.85 2.24 15.86
CA SER A 360 0.57 2.24 15.48
C SER A 360 0.82 1.61 14.10
N PHE A 361 -0.02 0.69 13.63
CA PHE A 361 0.06 0.14 12.27
C PHE A 361 -0.11 1.21 11.18
N ARG A 362 -0.70 2.37 11.49
CA ARG A 362 -0.75 3.50 10.55
C ARG A 362 0.64 3.90 10.05
N TRP A 363 1.66 3.76 10.90
CA TRP A 363 3.03 4.11 10.53
C TRP A 363 3.54 3.36 9.30
N SER A 364 2.99 2.20 8.99
CA SER A 364 3.41 1.39 7.84
C SER A 364 3.17 2.07 6.49
N ILE A 365 2.25 3.05 6.37
CA ILE A 365 2.08 3.84 5.14
C ILE A 365 3.21 4.88 4.98
N GLU A 366 3.72 5.42 6.09
CA GLU A 366 4.88 6.33 6.07
C GLU A 366 6.14 5.59 5.61
N VAL A 367 6.34 4.35 6.09
CA VAL A 367 7.41 3.46 5.61
C VAL A 367 7.24 3.19 4.11
N CYS A 368 6.01 2.92 3.66
CA CYS A 368 5.72 2.74 2.24
C CYS A 368 6.09 3.99 1.41
N PHE A 369 5.75 5.20 1.88
CA PHE A 369 6.14 6.44 1.21
C PHE A 369 7.65 6.63 1.18
N TYR A 370 8.34 6.36 2.28
CA TYR A 370 9.78 6.44 2.36
C TYR A 370 10.44 5.50 1.35
N GLU A 371 10.08 4.22 1.35
CA GLU A 371 10.66 3.22 0.45
C GLU A 371 10.37 3.54 -1.03
N LEU A 372 9.15 3.93 -1.37
CA LEU A 372 8.79 4.32 -2.73
C LEU A 372 9.56 5.55 -3.21
N LYS A 373 9.75 6.56 -2.37
CA LYS A 373 10.50 7.77 -2.71
C LYS A 373 11.99 7.49 -2.83
N THR A 374 12.55 6.70 -1.93
CA THR A 374 13.99 6.46 -1.85
C THR A 374 14.45 5.39 -2.86
N PHE A 375 13.72 4.29 -3.00
CA PHE A 375 14.19 3.12 -3.74
C PHE A 375 13.42 2.83 -5.04
N TRP A 376 12.24 3.43 -5.24
CA TRP A 376 11.40 3.25 -6.44
C TRP A 376 11.26 4.49 -7.30
N SER A 377 12.00 5.55 -6.99
CA SER A 377 11.99 6.80 -7.79
C SER A 377 10.59 7.45 -7.90
N PHE A 378 9.74 7.30 -6.88
CA PHE A 378 8.35 7.75 -6.88
C PHE A 378 8.15 9.19 -7.36
N GLY A 379 9.05 10.09 -7.02
CA GLY A 379 8.97 11.50 -7.37
C GLY A 379 9.70 11.89 -8.66
N LEU A 380 10.38 10.98 -9.35
CA LEU A 380 11.28 11.32 -10.45
C LEU A 380 10.63 11.32 -11.84
N TYR A 381 9.33 10.99 -11.94
CA TYR A 381 8.64 11.01 -13.23
C TYR A 381 8.71 12.37 -13.95
N MET A 382 8.74 12.32 -15.29
CA MET A 382 8.78 13.49 -16.18
C MET A 382 7.54 13.57 -17.11
N LEU A 383 6.54 12.71 -16.85
CA LEU A 383 5.25 12.74 -17.52
C LEU A 383 4.47 14.00 -17.09
N ARG A 384 3.74 14.61 -18.01
CA ARG A 384 3.06 15.90 -17.78
C ARG A 384 1.57 15.76 -17.57
N SER A 385 0.92 14.83 -18.28
CA SER A 385 -0.52 14.61 -18.15
C SER A 385 -0.88 13.93 -16.83
N LYS A 386 -2.03 14.27 -16.27
CA LYS A 386 -2.58 13.61 -15.07
C LYS A 386 -2.60 12.10 -15.23
N ASN A 387 -3.16 11.63 -16.33
CA ASN A 387 -3.27 10.21 -16.64
C ASN A 387 -1.90 9.53 -16.67
N GLY A 388 -0.92 10.14 -17.35
CA GLY A 388 0.45 9.60 -17.39
C GLY A 388 1.12 9.53 -16.03
N ILE A 389 0.92 10.55 -15.19
CA ILE A 389 1.46 10.61 -13.83
C ILE A 389 0.83 9.52 -12.96
N GLU A 390 -0.51 9.41 -12.94
CA GLU A 390 -1.21 8.38 -12.16
C GLU A 390 -0.85 6.97 -12.61
N ASN A 391 -0.83 6.71 -13.91
CA ASN A 391 -0.46 5.42 -14.47
C ASN A 391 0.96 5.02 -14.04
N PHE A 392 1.93 5.92 -14.19
CA PHE A 392 3.32 5.65 -13.81
C PHE A 392 3.49 5.39 -12.32
N VAL A 393 2.89 6.23 -11.47
CA VAL A 393 2.97 6.11 -10.02
C VAL A 393 2.33 4.81 -9.53
N ASN A 394 1.19 4.42 -10.11
CA ASN A 394 0.54 3.15 -9.76
C ASN A 394 1.33 1.93 -10.26
N MET A 395 2.00 2.01 -11.40
CA MET A 395 2.93 0.95 -11.82
C MET A 395 4.12 0.82 -10.87
N LEU A 396 4.68 1.92 -10.36
CA LEU A 396 5.70 1.87 -9.31
C LEU A 396 5.18 1.20 -8.04
N ALA A 397 3.97 1.56 -7.60
CA ALA A 397 3.32 0.94 -6.45
C ALA A 397 3.09 -0.56 -6.65
N MET A 398 2.67 -0.99 -7.85
CA MET A 398 2.49 -2.41 -8.19
C MET A 398 3.83 -3.17 -8.20
N SER A 399 4.89 -2.58 -8.74
CA SER A 399 6.22 -3.19 -8.70
C SER A 399 6.75 -3.34 -7.26
N TYR A 400 6.54 -2.33 -6.40
CA TYR A 400 6.87 -2.41 -4.98
C TYR A 400 6.01 -3.44 -4.24
N ALA A 401 4.69 -3.45 -4.48
CA ALA A 401 3.78 -4.43 -3.90
C ALA A 401 4.20 -5.87 -4.24
N SER A 402 4.60 -6.13 -5.48
CA SER A 402 5.06 -7.46 -5.90
C SER A 402 6.30 -7.91 -5.13
N MET A 403 7.24 -7.01 -4.79
CA MET A 403 8.42 -7.35 -3.98
C MET A 403 8.08 -7.69 -2.53
N LYS A 404 6.97 -7.20 -2.02
CA LYS A 404 6.47 -7.58 -0.68
C LYS A 404 5.64 -8.87 -0.70
N ILE A 405 4.93 -9.12 -1.77
CA ILE A 405 3.97 -10.23 -1.89
C ILE A 405 4.66 -11.52 -2.33
N LEU A 406 5.55 -11.47 -3.32
CA LEU A 406 6.16 -12.66 -3.92
C LEU A 406 6.88 -13.56 -2.91
N PRO A 407 7.63 -13.06 -1.92
CA PRO A 407 8.27 -13.93 -0.92
C PRO A 407 7.27 -14.74 -0.06
N VAL A 408 6.04 -14.25 0.08
CA VAL A 408 4.98 -14.93 0.85
C VAL A 408 4.13 -15.83 -0.05
N LEU A 409 3.91 -15.41 -1.29
CA LEU A 409 2.99 -16.06 -2.23
C LEU A 409 3.64 -17.22 -2.98
N ASP A 410 4.90 -17.08 -3.39
CA ASP A 410 5.59 -18.01 -4.29
C ASP A 410 6.77 -18.70 -3.59
N GLN A 411 6.72 -20.04 -3.54
CA GLN A 411 7.74 -20.86 -2.90
C GLN A 411 9.14 -20.61 -3.49
N GLN A 412 9.25 -20.24 -4.77
CA GLN A 412 10.55 -19.93 -5.39
C GLN A 412 11.26 -18.76 -4.72
N PHE A 413 10.50 -17.80 -4.17
CA PHE A 413 11.02 -16.59 -3.53
C PHE A 413 10.92 -16.62 -1.99
N SER A 414 10.48 -17.73 -1.40
CA SER A 414 10.24 -17.87 0.04
C SER A 414 11.48 -17.60 0.91
N PHE A 415 12.67 -17.85 0.36
CA PHE A 415 13.94 -17.55 1.06
C PHE A 415 14.17 -16.05 1.29
N LEU A 416 13.38 -15.18 0.65
CA LEU A 416 13.42 -13.72 0.80
C LEU A 416 12.36 -13.17 1.77
N VAL A 417 11.61 -14.03 2.47
CA VAL A 417 10.45 -13.62 3.26
C VAL A 417 10.78 -12.67 4.42
N ASN A 418 11.99 -12.73 4.95
CA ASN A 418 12.48 -11.87 6.03
C ASN A 418 13.28 -10.65 5.50
N GLU A 419 13.47 -10.56 4.18
CA GLU A 419 14.27 -9.51 3.58
C GLU A 419 13.47 -8.22 3.35
N SER A 420 14.21 -7.10 3.28
CA SER A 420 13.61 -5.82 2.90
C SER A 420 13.09 -5.84 1.45
N ALA A 421 12.08 -5.04 1.15
CA ALA A 421 11.57 -4.93 -0.23
C ALA A 421 12.67 -4.48 -1.22
N LEU A 422 13.66 -3.72 -0.76
CA LEU A 422 14.83 -3.35 -1.57
C LEU A 422 15.74 -4.56 -1.86
N THR A 423 16.02 -5.39 -0.87
CA THR A 423 16.81 -6.62 -1.06
C THR A 423 16.11 -7.54 -2.05
N VAL A 424 14.80 -7.75 -1.87
CA VAL A 424 13.97 -8.56 -2.79
C VAL A 424 14.03 -7.99 -4.20
N LYS A 425 13.89 -6.67 -4.36
CA LYS A 425 14.01 -5.98 -5.65
C LYS A 425 15.36 -6.26 -6.32
N ASN A 426 16.45 -6.14 -5.58
CA ASN A 426 17.79 -6.34 -6.12
C ASN A 426 17.98 -7.80 -6.59
N VAL A 427 17.62 -8.77 -5.74
CA VAL A 427 17.76 -10.21 -6.08
C VAL A 427 16.91 -10.57 -7.31
N ILE A 428 15.63 -10.19 -7.32
CA ILE A 428 14.74 -10.47 -8.46
C ILE A 428 15.17 -9.67 -9.69
N GLY A 429 15.57 -8.41 -9.52
CA GLY A 429 16.04 -7.55 -10.60
C GLY A 429 17.31 -8.10 -11.27
N ASP A 430 18.25 -8.64 -10.51
CA ASP A 430 19.44 -9.27 -11.05
C ASP A 430 19.11 -10.58 -11.78
N ALA A 431 18.19 -11.39 -11.24
CA ALA A 431 17.68 -12.58 -11.93
C ALA A 431 17.03 -12.21 -13.28
N ILE A 432 16.22 -11.14 -13.34
CA ILE A 432 15.63 -10.65 -14.60
C ILE A 432 16.73 -10.28 -15.61
N LYS A 433 17.76 -9.53 -15.18
CA LYS A 433 18.87 -9.12 -16.06
C LYS A 433 19.62 -10.35 -16.62
N GLN A 434 19.91 -11.34 -15.76
CA GLN A 434 20.57 -12.59 -16.16
C GLN A 434 19.73 -13.37 -17.17
N GLU A 435 18.43 -13.54 -16.92
CA GLU A 435 17.53 -14.26 -17.83
C GLU A 435 17.40 -13.54 -19.19
N LEU A 436 17.31 -12.20 -19.20
CA LEU A 436 17.29 -11.41 -20.44
C LEU A 436 18.61 -11.48 -21.22
N PHE A 437 19.74 -11.47 -20.51
CA PHE A 437 21.04 -11.64 -21.13
C PHE A 437 21.17 -13.02 -21.80
N LEU A 438 20.87 -14.09 -21.08
CA LEU A 438 20.90 -15.46 -21.60
C LEU A 438 19.96 -15.64 -22.80
N TRP A 439 18.75 -15.11 -22.71
CA TRP A 439 17.79 -15.15 -23.81
C TRP A 439 18.33 -14.45 -25.07
N ARG A 440 18.88 -13.25 -24.93
CA ARG A 440 19.46 -12.49 -26.04
C ARG A 440 20.67 -13.21 -26.62
N PHE A 441 21.49 -13.83 -25.77
CA PHE A 441 22.64 -14.60 -26.16
C PHE A 441 22.23 -15.82 -26.98
N VAL A 442 21.29 -16.62 -26.51
CA VAL A 442 20.78 -17.80 -27.23
C VAL A 442 20.13 -17.41 -28.56
N SER A 443 19.31 -16.36 -28.57
CA SER A 443 18.62 -15.88 -29.77
C SER A 443 19.57 -15.36 -30.86
N ASN A 444 20.77 -14.92 -30.49
CA ASN A 444 21.79 -14.46 -31.43
C ASN A 444 22.90 -15.49 -31.69
N SER A 445 22.85 -16.66 -31.04
CA SER A 445 23.92 -17.66 -31.10
C SER A 445 24.21 -18.17 -32.53
N GLU A 446 23.22 -18.16 -33.41
CA GLU A 446 23.40 -18.49 -34.83
C GLU A 446 24.32 -17.48 -35.59
N SER A 447 24.48 -16.27 -35.04
CA SER A 447 25.36 -15.25 -35.62
C SER A 447 26.76 -15.23 -35.01
N TYR A 448 27.03 -15.99 -33.93
CA TYR A 448 28.38 -16.13 -33.36
C TYR A 448 29.09 -17.33 -33.92
N VAL A 449 29.89 -17.08 -34.96
CA VAL A 449 30.67 -18.12 -35.69
C VAL A 449 31.91 -18.57 -34.92
N ASN A 450 32.29 -17.93 -33.82
CA ASN A 450 33.56 -18.20 -33.14
C ASN A 450 33.35 -18.54 -31.64
N SER A 451 33.75 -19.75 -31.28
CA SER A 451 33.65 -20.27 -29.90
C SER A 451 34.52 -19.49 -28.89
N GLU A 452 35.60 -18.83 -29.33
CA GLU A 452 36.47 -18.05 -28.45
C GLU A 452 35.81 -16.74 -27.98
N GLU A 453 35.04 -16.06 -28.86
CA GLU A 453 34.23 -14.87 -28.46
C GLU A 453 33.11 -15.26 -27.48
N LEU A 454 32.58 -16.45 -27.66
CA LEU A 454 31.56 -17.02 -26.76
C LEU A 454 32.12 -17.25 -25.36
N PHE A 455 33.30 -17.85 -25.25
CA PHE A 455 33.99 -18.11 -23.99
C PHE A 455 34.43 -16.79 -23.31
N ALA A 456 34.90 -15.82 -24.06
CA ALA A 456 35.27 -14.51 -23.54
C ALA A 456 34.05 -13.79 -22.92
N LEU A 457 32.90 -13.77 -23.58
CA LEU A 457 31.65 -13.21 -23.08
C LEU A 457 31.13 -13.93 -21.82
N ILE A 458 31.21 -15.27 -21.76
CA ILE A 458 30.81 -16.05 -20.58
C ILE A 458 31.77 -15.77 -19.40
N SER A 459 33.08 -15.66 -19.65
CA SER A 459 34.07 -15.38 -18.60
C SER A 459 33.95 -13.94 -18.05
N GLU A 460 33.68 -12.98 -18.91
CA GLU A 460 33.43 -11.58 -18.51
C GLU A 460 32.16 -11.45 -17.65
N PHE A 461 31.11 -12.18 -18.01
CA PHE A 461 29.87 -12.24 -17.23
C PHE A 461 30.07 -12.93 -15.87
N SER A 462 30.81 -14.03 -15.81
CA SER A 462 31.13 -14.73 -14.57
C SER A 462 31.97 -13.88 -13.62
N SER A 463 32.89 -13.06 -14.13
CA SER A 463 33.73 -12.16 -13.32
C SER A 463 32.92 -10.99 -12.74
N THR A 464 31.92 -10.49 -13.48
CA THR A 464 31.02 -9.40 -13.00
C THR A 464 30.08 -9.88 -11.90
N VAL A 465 29.63 -11.14 -11.95
CA VAL A 465 28.76 -11.72 -10.92
C VAL A 465 29.52 -12.05 -9.63
N THR A 466 30.82 -12.41 -9.74
CA THR A 466 31.64 -12.71 -8.55
C THR A 466 32.13 -11.44 -7.84
N SER A 467 32.37 -10.34 -8.55
CA SER A 467 32.78 -9.06 -7.94
C SER A 467 31.67 -8.35 -7.17
N SER A 468 30.39 -8.63 -7.45
CA SER A 468 29.27 -8.07 -6.71
C SER A 468 28.98 -8.78 -5.36
N LYS A 469 29.68 -9.91 -5.06
CA LYS A 469 29.58 -10.61 -3.78
C LYS A 469 30.67 -10.23 -2.78
N ALA A 470 31.60 -9.35 -3.15
CA ALA A 470 32.77 -8.99 -2.33
C ALA A 470 32.82 -7.51 -1.94
N SER A 471 31.68 -6.77 -2.00
CA SER A 471 31.59 -5.38 -1.50
C SER A 471 30.38 -5.17 -0.62
#